data_cc9ee6b9bf1dcbd18f93d34099dc39c5
#
_entry.id   cc9ee6b9bf1dcbd18f93d34099dc39c5
#
_cell.length_a   1.000
_cell.length_b   1.000
_cell.length_c   1.000
_cell.angle_alpha   90.00
_cell.angle_beta   90.00
_cell.angle_gamma   90.00
#
_symmetry.space_group_name_H-M   'P 1'
#
loop_
_entity.id
_entity.type
_entity.pdbx_description
1 polymer ?
#
loop_
_entity_poly.entity_id
_entity_poly.type
_entity_poly.pdbx_seq_one_letter_code
_entity_poly.pdbx_strand_id
1 'polypeptide(L)'
;TLRDQIGQHVFPIHRLDRPTSGVLLFALNSEMANLMCQQFEQKTVQKSYLAIVRGYLQGKGQIDYPLKIQLDKIADKFAQEDKAPQEAVTDYEGLNIVEMPYAVGRYQTTRYSLVKLIPQTGRKHQLRRHMKHIFHPILGDTQYGDLHQNRALTEHSGCQRLFLHADILIFEHPVDLKKIEIKANLDEQWMKVMELFNWSIEREEIMLDINLTHEQQQKAVEQIQELMAQGISSGEAIQIVAKALREIHQKGEKEASDSK
;
A
#
# COMPACT_ATOMS: atom_id res chain seq x y z
N THR A 1 -7.70 -16.06 16.08
CA THR A 1 -8.21 -14.74 15.63
C THR A 1 -7.53 -13.60 16.38
N LEU A 2 -7.66 -12.33 15.93
CA LEU A 2 -7.12 -11.16 16.64
C LEU A 2 -7.65 -11.09 18.08
N ARG A 3 -8.96 -11.36 18.27
CA ARG A 3 -9.59 -11.44 19.59
C ARG A 3 -8.87 -12.43 20.52
N ASP A 4 -8.49 -13.58 20.00
CA ASP A 4 -7.82 -14.61 20.80
C ASP A 4 -6.37 -14.22 21.13
N GLN A 5 -5.71 -13.49 20.24
CA GLN A 5 -4.33 -12.99 20.46
C GLN A 5 -4.27 -11.94 21.57
N ILE A 6 -5.24 -11.03 21.63
CA ILE A 6 -5.25 -9.95 22.63
C ILE A 6 -6.11 -10.25 23.86
N GLY A 7 -6.84 -11.39 23.86
CA GLY A 7 -7.64 -11.86 25.02
C GLY A 7 -8.90 -11.03 25.28
N GLN A 8 -9.36 -10.21 24.35
CA GLN A 8 -10.59 -9.43 24.50
C GLN A 8 -11.37 -9.24 23.20
N HIS A 9 -12.63 -8.84 23.31
CA HIS A 9 -13.46 -8.52 22.14
C HIS A 9 -12.90 -7.31 21.39
N VAL A 10 -12.94 -7.38 20.05
CA VAL A 10 -12.51 -6.29 19.16
C VAL A 10 -13.62 -5.93 18.19
N PHE A 11 -13.74 -4.65 17.89
CA PHE A 11 -14.77 -4.08 17.03
C PHE A 11 -14.10 -3.63 15.71
N PRO A 12 -14.41 -4.27 14.57
CA PRO A 12 -13.90 -3.84 13.28
C PRO A 12 -14.52 -2.48 12.91
N ILE A 13 -13.67 -1.51 12.58
CA ILE A 13 -14.10 -0.16 12.21
C ILE A 13 -14.39 -0.08 10.70
N HIS A 14 -13.58 -0.75 9.92
CA HIS A 14 -13.72 -0.84 8.47
C HIS A 14 -13.34 -2.24 7.98
N ARG A 15 -13.42 -2.44 6.69
CA ARG A 15 -13.11 -3.74 6.07
C ARG A 15 -12.15 -3.57 4.90
N LEU A 16 -11.35 -4.59 4.67
CA LEU A 16 -10.63 -4.83 3.44
C LEU A 16 -11.30 -5.95 2.64
N ASP A 17 -11.13 -5.97 1.34
CA ASP A 17 -11.48 -7.14 0.54
C ASP A 17 -10.61 -8.32 0.99
N ARG A 18 -11.17 -9.53 1.00
CA ARG A 18 -10.48 -10.72 1.52
C ARG A 18 -9.04 -10.92 0.99
N PRO A 19 -8.76 -10.68 -0.32
CA PRO A 19 -7.40 -10.85 -0.85
C PRO A 19 -6.51 -9.60 -0.68
N THR A 20 -7.01 -8.49 -0.14
CA THR A 20 -6.24 -7.25 0.09
C THR A 20 -5.47 -7.38 1.41
N SER A 21 -4.19 -7.06 1.39
CA SER A 21 -3.35 -6.95 2.60
C SER A 21 -3.26 -5.51 3.10
N GLY A 22 -2.66 -5.32 4.28
CA GLY A 22 -2.33 -4.00 4.79
C GLY A 22 -3.07 -3.62 6.08
N VAL A 23 -3.19 -2.31 6.34
CA VAL A 23 -3.74 -1.76 7.58
C VAL A 23 -5.22 -2.08 7.73
N LEU A 24 -5.58 -2.65 8.87
CA LEU A 24 -6.96 -2.87 9.30
C LEU A 24 -7.12 -2.42 10.76
N LEU A 25 -8.05 -1.47 11.00
CA LEU A 25 -8.26 -0.86 12.30
C LEU A 25 -9.40 -1.52 13.07
N PHE A 26 -9.14 -1.78 14.36
CA PHE A 26 -10.12 -2.30 15.32
C PHE A 26 -10.15 -1.40 16.54
N ALA A 27 -11.33 -1.20 17.11
CA ALA A 27 -11.48 -0.59 18.43
C ALA A 27 -11.58 -1.67 19.53
N LEU A 28 -11.16 -1.32 20.74
CA LEU A 28 -11.19 -2.23 21.90
C LEU A 28 -12.48 -2.13 22.71
N ASN A 29 -13.32 -1.14 22.41
CA ASN A 29 -14.65 -0.98 23.01
C ASN A 29 -15.62 -0.34 21.99
N SER A 30 -16.90 -0.41 22.29
CA SER A 30 -17.98 0.07 21.40
C SER A 30 -18.03 1.59 21.27
N GLU A 31 -17.61 2.34 22.30
CA GLU A 31 -17.59 3.80 22.27
C GLU A 31 -16.55 4.29 21.25
N MET A 32 -15.31 3.78 21.34
CA MET A 32 -14.26 4.09 20.38
C MET A 32 -14.62 3.62 18.96
N ALA A 33 -15.30 2.46 18.85
CA ALA A 33 -15.79 2.00 17.57
C ALA A 33 -16.76 3.02 16.93
N ASN A 34 -17.72 3.53 17.68
CA ASN A 34 -18.68 4.52 17.20
C ASN A 34 -17.99 5.82 16.76
N LEU A 35 -17.07 6.36 17.59
CA LEU A 35 -16.33 7.58 17.25
C LEU A 35 -15.50 7.41 15.97
N MET A 36 -14.82 6.29 15.84
CA MET A 36 -14.06 5.99 14.63
C MET A 36 -14.95 5.78 13.41
N CYS A 37 -16.07 5.09 13.53
CA CYS A 37 -17.04 4.93 12.43
C CYS A 37 -17.53 6.29 11.92
N GLN A 38 -17.79 7.25 12.81
CA GLN A 38 -18.16 8.62 12.43
C GLN A 38 -17.08 9.30 11.58
N GLN A 39 -15.80 9.14 11.93
CA GLN A 39 -14.71 9.68 11.10
C GLN A 39 -14.69 9.07 9.69
N PHE A 40 -14.95 7.76 9.56
CA PHE A 40 -15.07 7.12 8.24
C PHE A 40 -16.28 7.62 7.45
N GLU A 41 -17.43 7.82 8.10
CA GLU A 41 -18.65 8.36 7.49
C GLU A 41 -18.47 9.81 7.04
N GLN A 42 -17.80 10.63 7.85
CA GLN A 42 -17.47 12.03 7.55
C GLN A 42 -16.33 12.16 6.54
N LYS A 43 -15.71 11.05 6.11
CA LYS A 43 -14.58 11.00 5.17
C LYS A 43 -13.33 11.77 5.65
N THR A 44 -13.14 11.92 6.95
CA THR A 44 -11.95 12.57 7.53
C THR A 44 -10.75 11.63 7.60
N VAL A 45 -10.98 10.32 7.54
CA VAL A 45 -9.92 9.31 7.49
C VAL A 45 -9.30 9.27 6.10
N GLN A 46 -7.98 9.49 6.02
CA GLN A 46 -7.23 9.37 4.78
C GLN A 46 -6.71 7.93 4.62
N LYS A 47 -6.84 7.40 3.42
CA LYS A 47 -6.44 6.03 3.07
C LYS A 47 -5.57 6.06 1.84
N SER A 48 -4.45 5.35 1.87
CA SER A 48 -3.59 5.16 0.73
C SER A 48 -3.34 3.67 0.51
N TYR A 49 -3.37 3.27 -0.74
CA TYR A 49 -3.12 1.89 -1.16
C TYR A 49 -2.00 1.86 -2.19
N LEU A 50 -1.22 0.80 -2.19
CA LEU A 50 -0.32 0.45 -3.28
C LEU A 50 -0.96 -0.65 -4.13
N ALA A 51 -0.81 -0.55 -5.44
CA ALA A 51 -1.24 -1.60 -6.37
C ALA A 51 -0.21 -1.78 -7.48
N ILE A 52 -0.07 -3.03 -7.95
CA ILE A 52 0.64 -3.32 -9.20
C ILE A 52 -0.41 -3.58 -10.27
N VAL A 53 -0.35 -2.82 -11.36
CA VAL A 53 -1.34 -2.84 -12.42
C VAL A 53 -0.74 -3.18 -13.77
N ARG A 54 -1.56 -3.70 -14.68
CA ARG A 54 -1.18 -3.95 -16.08
C ARG A 54 -1.03 -2.63 -16.84
N GLY A 55 0.00 -2.57 -17.69
CA GLY A 55 0.26 -1.45 -18.59
C GLY A 55 1.01 -0.30 -17.93
N TYR A 56 1.35 0.71 -18.73
CA TYR A 56 1.98 1.92 -18.24
C TYR A 56 0.92 2.92 -17.77
N LEU A 57 0.95 3.26 -16.49
CA LEU A 57 0.15 4.30 -15.87
C LEU A 57 1.08 5.26 -15.13
N GLN A 58 1.33 6.41 -15.74
CA GLN A 58 2.22 7.45 -15.24
C GLN A 58 1.44 8.71 -14.87
N GLY A 59 2.06 9.56 -14.05
CA GLY A 59 1.47 10.82 -13.62
C GLY A 59 0.36 10.63 -12.59
N LYS A 60 -0.43 11.69 -12.40
CA LYS A 60 -1.55 11.74 -11.46
C LYS A 60 -2.85 11.90 -12.21
N GLY A 61 -3.91 11.33 -11.66
CA GLY A 61 -5.25 11.49 -12.21
C GLY A 61 -6.32 11.08 -11.23
N GLN A 62 -7.56 11.25 -11.64
CA GLN A 62 -8.74 10.92 -10.87
C GLN A 62 -9.68 10.05 -11.70
N ILE A 63 -10.22 9.01 -11.07
CA ILE A 63 -11.28 8.18 -11.65
C ILE A 63 -12.57 8.54 -10.93
N ASP A 64 -13.43 9.29 -11.61
CA ASP A 64 -14.80 9.58 -11.18
C ASP A 64 -15.74 8.72 -12.02
N TYR A 65 -16.07 7.55 -11.49
CA TYR A 65 -16.91 6.57 -12.18
C TYR A 65 -17.85 5.88 -11.21
N PRO A 66 -19.17 6.17 -11.28
CA PRO A 66 -20.16 5.59 -10.38
C PRO A 66 -20.22 4.07 -10.48
N LEU A 67 -20.34 3.41 -9.33
CA LEU A 67 -20.31 1.95 -9.25
C LEU A 67 -21.68 1.38 -8.85
N LYS A 68 -22.19 0.43 -9.65
CA LYS A 68 -23.37 -0.36 -9.29
C LYS A 68 -23.12 -1.12 -8.00
N ILE A 69 -24.13 -1.20 -7.15
CA ILE A 69 -24.07 -1.97 -5.91
C ILE A 69 -23.87 -3.45 -6.27
N GLN A 70 -22.90 -4.07 -5.64
CA GLN A 70 -22.68 -5.50 -5.71
C GLN A 70 -23.11 -6.11 -4.37
N LEU A 71 -24.23 -6.80 -4.40
CA LEU A 71 -24.77 -7.50 -3.22
C LEU A 71 -23.87 -8.67 -2.84
N ASP A 72 -23.68 -8.87 -1.56
CA ASP A 72 -23.04 -10.06 -1.02
C ASP A 72 -24.13 -11.12 -0.85
N LYS A 73 -24.05 -12.23 -1.60
CA LYS A 73 -25.07 -13.30 -1.58
C LYS A 73 -25.41 -13.84 -0.18
N ILE A 74 -24.50 -13.65 0.78
CA ILE A 74 -24.65 -14.11 2.16
C ILE A 74 -25.18 -12.99 3.08
N ALA A 75 -24.68 -11.76 2.93
CA ALA A 75 -25.02 -10.64 3.81
C ALA A 75 -26.27 -9.86 3.35
N ASP A 76 -26.56 -9.85 2.05
CA ASP A 76 -27.56 -8.98 1.45
C ASP A 76 -28.79 -9.75 0.91
N LYS A 77 -29.21 -10.83 1.57
CA LYS A 77 -30.32 -11.71 1.14
C LYS A 77 -31.64 -10.99 0.85
N PHE A 78 -31.81 -9.79 1.37
CA PHE A 78 -33.06 -8.99 1.24
C PHE A 78 -32.86 -7.65 0.54
N ALA A 79 -31.63 -7.36 0.01
CA ALA A 79 -31.36 -6.09 -0.65
C ALA A 79 -31.83 -6.11 -2.11
N GLN A 80 -32.48 -5.03 -2.54
CA GLN A 80 -32.96 -4.87 -3.92
C GLN A 80 -31.77 -4.65 -4.87
N GLU A 81 -31.72 -5.41 -5.97
CA GLU A 81 -30.68 -5.31 -7.01
C GLU A 81 -30.74 -4.03 -7.86
N ASP A 82 -31.86 -3.32 -7.88
CA ASP A 82 -32.13 -2.18 -8.79
C ASP A 82 -31.79 -0.80 -8.19
N LYS A 83 -30.75 -0.70 -7.35
CA LYS A 83 -30.28 0.62 -6.92
C LYS A 83 -29.40 1.27 -7.98
N ALA A 84 -29.61 2.58 -8.22
CA ALA A 84 -28.78 3.38 -9.09
C ALA A 84 -27.28 3.27 -8.70
N PRO A 85 -26.35 3.41 -9.69
CA PRO A 85 -24.94 3.46 -9.40
C PRO A 85 -24.62 4.53 -8.35
N GLN A 86 -23.77 4.21 -7.41
CA GLN A 86 -23.34 5.13 -6.36
C GLN A 86 -22.08 5.86 -6.77
N GLU A 87 -21.99 7.13 -6.42
CA GLU A 87 -20.77 7.92 -6.57
C GLU A 87 -19.56 7.17 -6.05
N ALA A 88 -18.50 7.13 -6.84
CA ALA A 88 -17.25 6.51 -6.49
C ALA A 88 -16.10 7.29 -7.16
N VAL A 89 -15.18 7.78 -6.32
CA VAL A 89 -14.04 8.60 -6.76
C VAL A 89 -12.75 8.03 -6.16
N THR A 90 -11.73 7.89 -7.01
CA THR A 90 -10.39 7.43 -6.62
C THR A 90 -9.35 8.29 -7.32
N ASP A 91 -8.45 8.90 -6.55
CA ASP A 91 -7.25 9.52 -7.10
C ASP A 91 -6.15 8.46 -7.27
N TYR A 92 -5.30 8.62 -8.28
CA TYR A 92 -4.15 7.77 -8.48
C TYR A 92 -2.90 8.55 -8.81
N GLU A 93 -1.75 7.94 -8.51
CA GLU A 93 -0.43 8.41 -8.86
C GLU A 93 0.43 7.23 -9.32
N GLY A 94 0.97 7.32 -10.55
CA GLY A 94 1.94 6.36 -11.06
C GLY A 94 3.29 6.60 -10.40
N LEU A 95 3.82 5.57 -9.73
CA LEU A 95 5.09 5.64 -9.02
C LEU A 95 6.25 5.10 -9.85
N ASN A 96 6.09 3.88 -10.37
CA ASN A 96 7.12 3.19 -11.16
C ASN A 96 6.49 2.46 -12.34
N ILE A 97 7.28 2.24 -13.40
CA ILE A 97 6.90 1.44 -14.57
C ILE A 97 8.00 0.43 -14.90
N VAL A 98 7.61 -0.68 -15.53
CA VAL A 98 8.55 -1.67 -16.03
C VAL A 98 8.02 -2.32 -17.30
N GLU A 99 8.93 -2.68 -18.22
CA GLU A 99 8.66 -3.57 -19.35
C GLU A 99 9.47 -4.86 -19.17
N MET A 100 8.75 -5.98 -19.09
CA MET A 100 9.35 -7.29 -18.87
C MET A 100 9.53 -8.04 -20.20
N PRO A 101 10.69 -8.69 -20.42
CA PRO A 101 11.03 -9.36 -21.68
C PRO A 101 10.39 -10.74 -21.80
N TYR A 102 9.10 -10.86 -21.49
CA TYR A 102 8.36 -12.10 -21.72
C TYR A 102 7.00 -11.83 -22.37
N ALA A 103 6.62 -12.77 -23.22
CA ALA A 103 5.41 -12.65 -24.02
C ALA A 103 4.15 -12.98 -23.21
N VAL A 104 3.12 -12.16 -23.37
CA VAL A 104 1.78 -12.45 -22.84
C VAL A 104 0.75 -12.22 -23.93
N GLY A 105 0.04 -13.29 -24.31
CA GLY A 105 -0.89 -13.29 -25.43
C GLY A 105 -0.17 -13.00 -26.76
N ARG A 106 -0.60 -11.94 -27.45
CA ARG A 106 -0.02 -11.55 -28.75
C ARG A 106 1.19 -10.59 -28.64
N TYR A 107 1.52 -10.14 -27.45
CA TYR A 107 2.60 -9.16 -27.24
C TYR A 107 3.88 -9.88 -26.81
N GLN A 108 5.02 -9.46 -27.36
CA GLN A 108 6.33 -10.05 -27.07
C GLN A 108 6.90 -9.60 -25.73
N THR A 109 6.42 -8.48 -25.21
CA THR A 109 6.78 -7.92 -23.91
C THR A 109 5.52 -7.64 -23.11
N THR A 110 5.65 -7.49 -21.81
CA THR A 110 4.55 -7.09 -20.94
C THR A 110 4.93 -5.90 -20.08
N ARG A 111 3.97 -5.09 -19.71
CA ARG A 111 4.18 -3.81 -19.04
C ARG A 111 3.39 -3.73 -17.76
N TYR A 112 4.03 -3.21 -16.71
CA TYR A 112 3.42 -3.06 -15.41
C TYR A 112 3.74 -1.69 -14.82
N SER A 113 2.87 -1.23 -13.91
CA SER A 113 3.09 -0.02 -13.12
C SER A 113 2.83 -0.28 -11.65
N LEU A 114 3.66 0.31 -10.78
CA LEU A 114 3.35 0.52 -9.39
C LEU A 114 2.57 1.82 -9.27
N VAL A 115 1.43 1.77 -8.61
CA VAL A 115 0.56 2.94 -8.45
C VAL A 115 0.11 3.12 -7.00
N LYS A 116 0.01 4.36 -6.58
CA LYS A 116 -0.63 4.78 -5.34
C LYS A 116 -2.09 5.11 -5.65
N LEU A 117 -3.00 4.58 -4.85
CA LEU A 117 -4.44 4.80 -5.00
C LEU A 117 -5.01 5.42 -3.72
N ILE A 118 -5.77 6.50 -3.87
CA ILE A 118 -6.35 7.27 -2.77
C ILE A 118 -7.87 7.33 -2.97
N PRO A 119 -8.64 6.39 -2.36
CA PRO A 119 -10.09 6.37 -2.50
C PRO A 119 -10.74 7.49 -1.68
N GLN A 120 -11.48 8.38 -2.34
CA GLN A 120 -12.30 9.42 -1.72
C GLN A 120 -13.65 8.88 -1.23
N THR A 121 -14.06 7.74 -1.74
CA THR A 121 -15.26 6.98 -1.37
C THR A 121 -14.89 5.54 -1.04
N GLY A 122 -15.81 4.75 -0.48
CA GLY A 122 -15.52 3.39 -0.02
C GLY A 122 -16.54 2.36 -0.54
N ARG A 123 -16.66 2.19 -1.87
CA ARG A 123 -17.59 1.20 -2.45
C ARG A 123 -16.93 -0.18 -2.52
N LYS A 124 -17.76 -1.23 -2.50
CA LYS A 124 -17.29 -2.62 -2.60
C LYS A 124 -16.42 -2.82 -3.84
N HIS A 125 -15.21 -3.32 -3.64
CA HIS A 125 -14.18 -3.55 -4.66
C HIS A 125 -13.84 -2.28 -5.49
N GLN A 126 -14.00 -1.08 -4.93
CA GLN A 126 -13.89 0.17 -5.68
C GLN A 126 -12.58 0.28 -6.47
N LEU A 127 -11.44 0.14 -5.80
CA LEU A 127 -10.11 0.28 -6.44
C LEU A 127 -9.94 -0.72 -7.58
N ARG A 128 -10.32 -1.97 -7.37
CA ARG A 128 -10.22 -3.05 -8.36
C ARG A 128 -11.08 -2.77 -9.60
N ARG A 129 -12.31 -2.26 -9.38
CA ARG A 129 -13.26 -1.92 -10.46
C ARG A 129 -12.84 -0.65 -11.21
N HIS A 130 -12.35 0.36 -10.49
CA HIS A 130 -11.83 1.59 -11.09
C HIS A 130 -10.60 1.33 -11.96
N MET A 131 -9.63 0.54 -11.46
CA MET A 131 -8.45 0.21 -12.23
C MET A 131 -8.78 -0.61 -13.48
N LYS A 132 -9.75 -1.53 -13.38
CA LYS A 132 -10.29 -2.23 -14.57
C LYS A 132 -10.95 -1.25 -15.54
N HIS A 133 -11.73 -0.28 -15.04
CA HIS A 133 -12.45 0.70 -15.86
C HIS A 133 -11.49 1.53 -16.74
N ILE A 134 -10.36 1.94 -16.23
CA ILE A 134 -9.34 2.67 -16.98
C ILE A 134 -8.35 1.76 -17.71
N PHE A 135 -8.66 0.46 -17.89
CA PHE A 135 -7.86 -0.54 -18.60
C PHE A 135 -6.50 -0.88 -17.96
N HIS A 136 -6.32 -0.59 -16.69
CA HIS A 136 -5.17 -0.95 -15.89
C HIS A 136 -5.55 -1.90 -14.73
N PRO A 137 -6.08 -3.11 -15.03
CA PRO A 137 -6.50 -4.04 -13.97
C PRO A 137 -5.35 -4.40 -13.05
N ILE A 138 -5.66 -4.59 -11.77
CA ILE A 138 -4.69 -4.97 -10.74
C ILE A 138 -4.22 -6.41 -10.98
N LEU A 139 -2.92 -6.66 -10.88
CA LEU A 139 -2.34 -7.98 -11.02
C LEU A 139 -2.78 -8.91 -9.89
N GLY A 140 -3.01 -10.17 -10.25
CA GLY A 140 -3.50 -11.18 -9.32
C GLY A 140 -4.98 -11.07 -8.99
N ASP A 141 -5.70 -10.10 -9.55
CA ASP A 141 -7.16 -10.01 -9.41
C ASP A 141 -7.86 -11.09 -10.24
N THR A 142 -8.50 -12.04 -9.57
CA THR A 142 -9.20 -13.16 -10.22
C THR A 142 -10.60 -12.78 -10.73
N GLN A 143 -11.16 -11.66 -10.26
CA GLN A 143 -12.51 -11.23 -10.62
C GLN A 143 -12.51 -10.11 -11.67
N TYR A 144 -11.62 -9.15 -11.54
CA TYR A 144 -11.55 -7.96 -12.42
C TYR A 144 -10.26 -7.88 -13.22
N GLY A 145 -9.30 -8.76 -12.96
CA GLY A 145 -7.98 -8.78 -13.57
C GLY A 145 -7.93 -9.42 -14.96
N ASP A 146 -6.72 -9.50 -15.46
CA ASP A 146 -6.38 -10.18 -16.70
C ASP A 146 -5.71 -11.53 -16.38
N LEU A 147 -6.39 -12.63 -16.71
CA LEU A 147 -5.92 -13.98 -16.37
C LEU A 147 -4.60 -14.35 -17.04
N HIS A 148 -4.32 -13.86 -18.25
CA HIS A 148 -3.05 -14.12 -18.94
C HIS A 148 -1.90 -13.41 -18.24
N GLN A 149 -2.10 -12.15 -17.84
CA GLN A 149 -1.13 -11.40 -17.08
C GLN A 149 -0.90 -12.01 -15.69
N ASN A 150 -1.97 -12.45 -15.02
CA ASN A 150 -1.87 -13.10 -13.72
C ASN A 150 -1.07 -14.41 -13.79
N ARG A 151 -1.26 -15.23 -14.83
CA ARG A 151 -0.47 -16.45 -15.06
C ARG A 151 1.00 -16.13 -15.31
N ALA A 152 1.29 -15.22 -16.22
CA ALA A 152 2.66 -14.83 -16.52
C ALA A 152 3.39 -14.32 -15.27
N LEU A 153 2.74 -13.48 -14.45
CA LEU A 153 3.32 -13.04 -13.20
C LEU A 153 3.61 -14.21 -12.26
N THR A 154 2.66 -15.15 -12.11
CA THR A 154 2.86 -16.34 -11.26
C THR A 154 4.00 -17.22 -11.77
N GLU A 155 4.11 -17.44 -13.06
CA GLU A 155 5.19 -18.24 -13.69
C GLU A 155 6.56 -17.63 -13.46
N HIS A 156 6.70 -16.30 -13.53
CA HIS A 156 7.99 -15.62 -13.42
C HIS A 156 8.36 -15.25 -11.97
N SER A 157 7.39 -14.99 -11.10
CA SER A 157 7.64 -14.60 -9.71
C SER A 157 7.40 -15.71 -8.69
N GLY A 158 6.60 -16.73 -9.04
CA GLY A 158 6.11 -17.73 -8.09
C GLY A 158 5.06 -17.18 -7.11
N CYS A 159 4.55 -15.95 -7.33
CA CYS A 159 3.61 -15.29 -6.44
C CYS A 159 2.19 -15.36 -7.00
N GLN A 160 1.23 -15.75 -6.16
CA GLN A 160 -0.18 -15.88 -6.55
C GLN A 160 -1.07 -15.17 -5.53
N ARG A 161 -1.24 -13.87 -5.70
CA ARG A 161 -2.08 -13.03 -4.84
C ARG A 161 -2.59 -11.80 -5.57
N LEU A 162 -3.60 -11.12 -5.01
CA LEU A 162 -3.96 -9.77 -5.42
C LEU A 162 -2.86 -8.78 -4.97
N PHE A 163 -2.27 -8.06 -5.91
CA PHE A 163 -1.29 -7.01 -5.62
C PHE A 163 -1.99 -5.68 -5.34
N LEU A 164 -2.77 -5.66 -4.27
CA LEU A 164 -3.42 -4.51 -3.67
C LEU A 164 -3.15 -4.52 -2.16
N HIS A 165 -2.59 -3.45 -1.65
CA HIS A 165 -2.14 -3.32 -0.26
C HIS A 165 -2.62 -2.00 0.34
N ALA A 166 -3.34 -2.04 1.45
CA ALA A 166 -3.71 -0.87 2.24
C ALA A 166 -2.45 -0.38 2.99
N ASP A 167 -1.74 0.55 2.39
CA ASP A 167 -0.41 0.98 2.79
C ASP A 167 -0.46 1.91 4.00
N ILE A 168 -1.22 3.01 3.91
CA ILE A 168 -1.29 4.04 4.94
C ILE A 168 -2.73 4.32 5.33
N LEU A 169 -2.96 4.47 6.64
CA LEU A 169 -4.19 4.95 7.24
C LEU A 169 -3.89 6.13 8.16
N ILE A 170 -4.54 7.28 7.92
CA ILE A 170 -4.37 8.48 8.74
C ILE A 170 -5.73 8.88 9.30
N PHE A 171 -5.81 9.06 10.62
CA PHE A 171 -7.01 9.45 11.33
C PHE A 171 -6.68 10.28 12.57
N GLU A 172 -7.68 10.88 13.17
CA GLU A 172 -7.56 11.56 14.46
C GLU A 172 -7.93 10.62 15.61
N HIS A 173 -7.06 10.50 16.62
CA HIS A 173 -7.37 9.67 17.78
C HIS A 173 -8.55 10.24 18.55
N PRO A 174 -9.62 9.46 18.80
CA PRO A 174 -10.90 10.01 19.25
C PRO A 174 -10.89 10.60 20.68
N VAL A 175 -9.86 10.36 21.47
CA VAL A 175 -9.75 10.86 22.86
C VAL A 175 -8.83 12.06 22.94
N ASP A 176 -7.61 11.96 22.45
CA ASP A 176 -6.59 13.03 22.59
C ASP A 176 -6.45 13.90 21.35
N LEU A 177 -7.25 13.64 20.32
CA LEU A 177 -7.36 14.41 19.08
C LEU A 177 -6.03 14.53 18.31
N LYS A 178 -5.08 13.65 18.59
CA LYS A 178 -3.81 13.62 17.85
C LYS A 178 -4.00 12.91 16.51
N LYS A 179 -3.36 13.46 15.50
CA LYS A 179 -3.27 12.81 14.20
C LYS A 179 -2.38 11.57 14.32
N ILE A 180 -2.92 10.43 13.95
CA ILE A 180 -2.21 9.13 13.92
C ILE A 180 -2.05 8.72 12.47
N GLU A 181 -0.85 8.36 12.10
CA GLU A 181 -0.52 7.71 10.84
C GLU A 181 -0.05 6.29 11.12
N ILE A 182 -0.69 5.33 10.47
CA ILE A 182 -0.32 3.91 10.55
C ILE A 182 0.07 3.44 9.16
N LYS A 183 1.23 2.78 9.05
CA LYS A 183 1.71 2.18 7.83
C LYS A 183 1.87 0.68 8.00
N ALA A 184 1.49 -0.10 6.98
CA ALA A 184 1.71 -1.53 6.91
C ALA A 184 2.92 -1.84 6.02
N ASN A 185 3.81 -2.71 6.49
CA ASN A 185 4.91 -3.19 5.67
C ASN A 185 4.42 -4.14 4.58
N LEU A 186 5.09 -4.09 3.42
CA LEU A 186 4.90 -5.07 2.37
C LEU A 186 5.41 -6.44 2.80
N ASP A 187 4.67 -7.50 2.45
CA ASP A 187 5.08 -8.87 2.75
C ASP A 187 6.10 -9.41 1.71
N GLU A 188 6.60 -10.63 1.98
CA GLU A 188 7.63 -11.28 1.15
C GLU A 188 7.22 -11.42 -0.32
N GLN A 189 5.95 -11.69 -0.63
CA GLN A 189 5.51 -11.82 -2.01
C GLN A 189 5.52 -10.47 -2.74
N TRP A 190 5.16 -9.39 -2.05
CA TRP A 190 5.31 -8.04 -2.58
C TRP A 190 6.78 -7.70 -2.84
N MET A 191 7.64 -7.94 -1.85
CA MET A 191 9.08 -7.66 -1.98
C MET A 191 9.70 -8.44 -3.13
N LYS A 192 9.34 -9.72 -3.29
CA LYS A 192 9.82 -10.56 -4.39
C LYS A 192 9.42 -10.03 -5.78
N VAL A 193 8.20 -9.53 -5.93
CA VAL A 193 7.76 -8.93 -7.20
C VAL A 193 8.40 -7.56 -7.42
N MET A 194 8.57 -6.76 -6.38
CA MET A 194 9.30 -5.49 -6.46
C MET A 194 10.74 -5.69 -6.93
N GLU A 195 11.43 -6.69 -6.38
CA GLU A 195 12.78 -7.08 -6.79
C GLU A 195 12.82 -7.57 -8.25
N LEU A 196 11.90 -8.46 -8.65
CA LEU A 196 11.76 -8.94 -10.02
C LEU A 196 11.62 -7.77 -11.03
N PHE A 197 10.90 -6.72 -10.65
CA PHE A 197 10.67 -5.55 -11.48
C PHE A 197 11.77 -4.48 -11.34
N ASN A 198 12.78 -4.74 -10.50
CA ASN A 198 13.83 -3.79 -10.15
C ASN A 198 13.26 -2.45 -9.65
N TRP A 199 12.18 -2.52 -8.87
CA TRP A 199 11.59 -1.37 -8.20
C TRP A 199 12.10 -1.27 -6.77
N SER A 200 12.88 -0.24 -6.49
CA SER A 200 13.09 0.21 -5.11
C SER A 200 11.89 1.09 -4.72
N ILE A 201 11.19 0.72 -3.67
CA ILE A 201 10.45 1.74 -2.93
C ILE A 201 11.55 2.52 -2.24
N GLU A 202 11.87 3.71 -2.73
CA GLU A 202 12.66 4.65 -1.96
C GLU A 202 11.86 4.90 -0.69
N ARG A 203 12.26 4.20 0.36
CA ARG A 203 11.77 4.49 1.69
C ARG A 203 12.44 5.80 2.07
N GLU A 204 11.80 6.92 1.81
CA GLU A 204 12.06 8.16 2.58
C GLU A 204 12.08 7.87 4.09
N GLU A 205 11.55 6.74 4.51
CA GLU A 205 11.40 6.28 5.89
C GLU A 205 12.64 5.66 6.52
N ILE A 206 13.65 5.21 5.79
CA ILE A 206 14.88 4.73 6.44
C ILE A 206 15.63 5.90 7.11
N MET A 207 15.36 7.13 6.67
CA MET A 207 15.93 8.34 7.30
C MET A 207 15.04 8.97 8.38
N LEU A 208 13.72 8.67 8.43
CA LEU A 208 12.80 9.32 9.37
C LEU A 208 12.77 8.69 10.78
N ASP A 209 13.20 7.43 10.93
CA ASP A 209 13.32 6.79 12.25
C ASP A 209 14.60 7.21 13.02
N ILE A 210 15.51 7.90 12.36
CA ILE A 210 16.69 8.47 12.97
C ILE A 210 16.53 9.98 12.85
N ASN A 211 16.38 10.70 13.98
CA ASN A 211 16.37 12.16 14.02
C ASN A 211 17.75 12.71 13.57
N LEU A 212 17.99 12.64 12.26
CA LEU A 212 19.22 13.13 11.65
C LEU A 212 19.18 14.65 11.58
N THR A 213 20.25 15.29 12.01
CA THR A 213 20.46 16.71 11.77
C THR A 213 20.62 16.96 10.25
N HIS A 214 20.37 18.19 9.82
CA HIS A 214 20.50 18.57 8.41
C HIS A 214 21.90 18.26 7.83
N GLU A 215 22.95 18.41 8.65
CA GLU A 215 24.34 18.06 8.29
C GLU A 215 24.52 16.54 8.11
N GLN A 216 23.89 15.72 8.95
CA GLN A 216 23.94 14.26 8.84
C GLN A 216 23.17 13.76 7.62
N GLN A 217 22.06 14.39 7.27
CA GLN A 217 21.30 14.09 6.05
C GLN A 217 22.13 14.40 4.80
N GLN A 218 22.82 15.52 4.77
CA GLN A 218 23.67 15.91 3.65
C GLN A 218 24.84 14.93 3.47
N LYS A 219 25.51 14.54 4.53
CA LYS A 219 26.60 13.54 4.50
C LYS A 219 26.10 12.16 4.03
N ALA A 220 24.89 11.77 4.42
CA ALA A 220 24.30 10.51 3.98
C ALA A 220 24.03 10.51 2.46
N VAL A 221 23.53 11.62 1.92
CA VAL A 221 23.31 11.78 0.48
C VAL A 221 24.63 11.72 -0.30
N GLU A 222 25.67 12.38 0.19
CA GLU A 222 27.00 12.35 -0.42
C GLU A 222 27.59 10.93 -0.45
N GLN A 223 27.48 10.19 0.66
CA GLN A 223 27.96 8.78 0.74
C GLN A 223 27.17 7.86 -0.21
N ILE A 224 25.86 8.03 -0.34
CA ILE A 224 25.04 7.27 -1.29
C ILE A 224 25.52 7.54 -2.73
N GLN A 225 25.76 8.81 -3.07
CA GLN A 225 26.27 9.19 -4.40
C GLN A 225 27.66 8.62 -4.69
N GLU A 226 28.56 8.59 -3.71
CA GLU A 226 29.89 7.98 -3.85
C GLU A 226 29.80 6.47 -4.09
N LEU A 227 28.94 5.75 -3.35
CA LEU A 227 28.73 4.32 -3.56
C LEU A 227 28.12 4.01 -4.93
N MET A 228 27.19 4.84 -5.39
CA MET A 228 26.63 4.73 -6.74
C MET A 228 27.68 5.01 -7.83
N ALA A 229 28.56 5.96 -7.63
CA ALA A 229 29.68 6.23 -8.55
C ALA A 229 30.68 5.06 -8.63
N GLN A 230 30.76 4.21 -7.59
CA GLN A 230 31.55 2.97 -7.56
C GLN A 230 30.82 1.77 -8.22
N GLY A 231 29.62 1.98 -8.79
CA GLY A 231 28.85 0.94 -9.49
C GLY A 231 27.92 0.13 -8.59
N ILE A 232 27.73 0.54 -7.33
CA ILE A 232 26.75 -0.07 -6.42
C ILE A 232 25.36 0.43 -6.80
N SER A 233 24.37 -0.46 -6.79
CA SER A 233 22.97 -0.05 -7.08
C SER A 233 22.46 0.96 -6.04
N SER A 234 21.58 1.86 -6.44
CA SER A 234 20.97 2.86 -5.55
C SER A 234 20.37 2.23 -4.29
N GLY A 235 19.67 1.09 -4.43
CA GLY A 235 19.09 0.36 -3.31
C GLY A 235 20.13 -0.19 -2.32
N GLU A 236 21.23 -0.77 -2.82
CA GLU A 236 22.31 -1.27 -1.96
C GLU A 236 23.06 -0.13 -1.28
N ALA A 237 23.35 0.96 -2.00
CA ALA A 237 24.01 2.14 -1.45
C ALA A 237 23.22 2.75 -0.29
N ILE A 238 21.90 2.89 -0.44
CA ILE A 238 20.99 3.35 0.62
C ILE A 238 21.00 2.40 1.82
N GLN A 239 20.97 1.09 1.60
CA GLN A 239 21.01 0.10 2.70
C GLN A 239 22.33 0.15 3.48
N ILE A 240 23.46 0.30 2.81
CA ILE A 240 24.79 0.40 3.45
C ILE A 240 24.83 1.65 4.35
N VAL A 241 24.42 2.80 3.83
CA VAL A 241 24.45 4.07 4.58
C VAL A 241 23.45 4.06 5.73
N ALA A 242 22.25 3.55 5.52
CA ALA A 242 21.23 3.43 6.57
C ALA A 242 21.67 2.51 7.72
N LYS A 243 22.36 1.39 7.40
CA LYS A 243 22.91 0.48 8.41
C LYS A 243 23.99 1.17 9.24
N ALA A 244 24.91 1.88 8.59
CA ALA A 244 25.97 2.61 9.27
C ALA A 244 25.42 3.71 10.22
N LEU A 245 24.41 4.44 9.79
CA LEU A 245 23.74 5.45 10.62
C LEU A 245 23.03 4.86 11.85
N ARG A 246 22.39 3.69 11.72
CA ARG A 246 21.77 3.00 12.85
C ARG A 246 22.79 2.53 13.88
N GLU A 247 23.92 2.00 13.43
CA GLU A 247 25.00 1.56 14.31
C GLU A 247 25.61 2.73 15.11
N ILE A 248 25.73 3.91 14.48
CA ILE A 248 26.21 5.12 15.13
C ILE A 248 25.19 5.60 16.18
N HIS A 249 23.90 5.58 15.85
CA HIS A 249 22.84 6.05 16.76
C HIS A 249 22.70 5.13 17.99
N GLN A 250 22.74 3.80 17.79
CA GLN A 250 22.72 2.82 18.87
C GLN A 250 23.93 2.92 19.80
N LYS A 251 25.12 3.26 19.29
CA LYS A 251 26.29 3.52 20.13
C LYS A 251 26.14 4.77 20.97
N GLY A 252 25.62 5.85 20.38
CA GLY A 252 25.38 7.09 21.09
C GLY A 252 24.35 6.96 22.22
N GLU A 253 23.29 6.15 22.03
CA GLU A 253 22.30 5.88 23.08
C GLU A 253 22.86 5.01 24.21
N LYS A 254 23.74 4.05 23.93
CA LYS A 254 24.41 3.25 24.97
C LYS A 254 25.38 4.09 25.81
N GLU A 255 26.16 4.95 25.19
CA GLU A 255 27.09 5.84 25.91
C GLU A 255 26.35 6.89 26.77
N ALA A 256 25.15 7.32 26.34
CA ALA A 256 24.31 8.21 27.12
C ALA A 256 23.58 7.51 28.29
N SER A 257 23.37 6.19 28.23
CA SER A 257 22.75 5.39 29.30
C SER A 257 23.75 4.95 30.37
N ASP A 258 25.02 4.75 30.01
CA ASP A 258 26.09 4.36 30.92
C ASP A 258 26.70 5.55 31.69
N SER A 259 26.26 6.78 31.35
CA SER A 259 26.72 8.04 32.01
C SER A 259 25.71 8.59 33.04
N LYS A 260 24.65 7.85 33.35
CA LYS A 260 23.66 8.14 34.40
C LYS A 260 23.68 7.07 35.47
#